data_f798077b631d3aab82ede974f723808c
#
_entry.id   f798077b631d3aab82ede974f723808c
#
_cell.length_a   1.000
_cell.length_b   1.000
_cell.length_c   1.000
_cell.angle_alpha   90.00
_cell.angle_beta   90.00
_cell.angle_gamma   90.00
#
_symmetry.space_group_name_H-M   'P 1'
#
loop_
_entity.id
_entity.type
_entity.pdbx_description
1 polymer ?
#
loop_
_entity_poly.entity_id
_entity_poly.type
_entity_poly.pdbx_seq_one_letter_code
_entity_poly.pdbx_strand_id
1 'polypeptide(L)'
;MKKSLISSLMVATLAPAAVLLTPAGTASAAGTRYEAENATLSQAAVASNHLGYSGTGFVDYTNISGGYVQWAVNAATAGSATLTFRYANGTTTDRPMSVSVNGTVVSASKSFPGTGSWDTWVSTSITVPLNAGANTVRATATTANGGPNTDYLEVSSGTSTGPGAMAAAPYEYLGWGSPQKPTDVMAATGVKWFTLAFILSDGTCNPKWDGSRALTGGSDEAAIKSIRAAGGDIVISVGGWSGNKLGEKCTSASALAGAYQKVINAYGLKALDIDIEDTEFSNATVRQRVVDALKIVKTNNPGIVTYVTMGTTPTGPDATGKDLINRGAAAGLANDGWIIMPFDFGGHSGTMGQATVSAMEGLKAAVKSAYGYSDDAAYRHIGVSSMNGITDEPGETVTTGDFNTILGYAKQHHIARFAFWSVNRDRPCGSGTDADACSGIAQNAYDFTKIVVQYQG
;
A
#
# COMPACT_ATOMS: atom_id res chain seq x y z
N MET A 1 9.07 -68.01 -60.70
CA MET A 1 9.71 -66.67 -60.79
C MET A 1 8.60 -65.64 -60.59
N LYS A 2 8.46 -65.11 -59.40
CA LYS A 2 7.61 -63.98 -59.09
C LYS A 2 8.42 -63.02 -58.21
N LYS A 3 8.76 -61.85 -58.72
CA LYS A 3 9.44 -60.77 -57.98
C LYS A 3 8.42 -60.04 -57.13
N SER A 4 8.64 -59.98 -55.84
CA SER A 4 7.87 -59.17 -54.90
C SER A 4 8.53 -57.82 -54.78
N LEU A 5 7.81 -56.74 -55.05
CA LEU A 5 8.20 -55.36 -54.81
C LEU A 5 7.78 -54.97 -53.36
N ILE A 6 8.75 -54.64 -52.54
CA ILE A 6 8.50 -54.11 -51.21
C ILE A 6 8.52 -52.57 -51.35
N SER A 7 7.35 -51.95 -51.16
CA SER A 7 7.20 -50.49 -51.03
C SER A 7 7.53 -50.09 -49.60
N SER A 8 8.60 -49.30 -49.43
CA SER A 8 8.95 -48.69 -48.17
C SER A 8 8.07 -47.43 -47.93
N LEU A 9 7.26 -47.51 -46.90
CA LEU A 9 6.46 -46.37 -46.41
C LEU A 9 7.32 -45.54 -45.47
N MET A 10 7.70 -44.33 -45.90
CA MET A 10 8.35 -43.34 -45.04
C MET A 10 7.29 -42.69 -44.13
N VAL A 11 7.36 -42.98 -42.83
CA VAL A 11 6.58 -42.27 -41.82
C VAL A 11 7.37 -41.01 -41.43
N ALA A 12 6.85 -39.83 -41.81
CA ALA A 12 7.37 -38.55 -41.36
C ALA A 12 6.80 -38.27 -39.97
N THR A 13 7.62 -38.32 -38.94
CA THR A 13 7.27 -37.86 -37.58
C THR A 13 7.33 -36.35 -37.52
N LEU A 14 6.15 -35.71 -37.43
CA LEU A 14 6.07 -34.30 -37.05
C LEU A 14 6.35 -34.18 -35.54
N ALA A 15 7.45 -33.54 -35.18
CA ALA A 15 7.70 -33.10 -33.81
C ALA A 15 6.78 -31.89 -33.47
N PRO A 16 6.13 -31.86 -32.29
CA PRO A 16 5.36 -30.70 -31.92
C PRO A 16 6.31 -29.53 -31.57
N ALA A 17 6.11 -28.41 -32.27
CA ALA A 17 6.78 -27.16 -31.91
C ALA A 17 6.27 -26.69 -30.52
N ALA A 18 7.12 -26.73 -29.53
CA ALA A 18 6.86 -26.12 -28.23
C ALA A 18 6.81 -24.59 -28.41
N VAL A 19 5.60 -24.04 -28.33
CA VAL A 19 5.41 -22.60 -28.23
C VAL A 19 5.83 -22.21 -26.80
N LEU A 20 7.01 -21.60 -26.67
CA LEU A 20 7.44 -20.93 -25.46
C LEU A 20 6.56 -19.70 -25.26
N LEU A 21 5.52 -19.84 -24.44
CA LEU A 21 4.78 -18.71 -23.89
C LEU A 21 5.74 -17.98 -22.92
N THR A 22 6.36 -16.91 -23.39
CA THR A 22 6.98 -15.94 -22.49
C THR A 22 5.88 -15.35 -21.62
N PRO A 23 6.06 -15.29 -20.28
CA PRO A 23 5.08 -14.61 -19.46
C PRO A 23 5.03 -13.15 -19.91
N ALA A 24 3.83 -12.69 -20.28
CA ALA A 24 3.57 -11.28 -20.51
C ALA A 24 3.89 -10.54 -19.21
N GLY A 25 5.00 -9.83 -19.18
CA GLY A 25 5.31 -8.89 -18.12
C GLY A 25 4.12 -7.93 -18.04
N THR A 26 3.60 -7.73 -16.84
CA THR A 26 2.61 -6.69 -16.58
C THR A 26 3.21 -5.36 -16.98
N ALA A 27 2.84 -4.85 -18.16
CA ALA A 27 3.19 -3.50 -18.55
C ALA A 27 2.57 -2.58 -17.48
N SER A 28 3.42 -1.93 -16.70
CA SER A 28 3.02 -0.75 -15.94
C SER A 28 2.33 0.19 -16.93
N ALA A 29 1.15 0.66 -16.62
CA ALA A 29 0.45 1.61 -17.47
C ALA A 29 1.41 2.78 -17.74
N ALA A 30 1.80 2.98 -18.99
CA ALA A 30 2.68 4.07 -19.36
C ALA A 30 2.04 5.39 -18.92
N GLY A 31 2.82 6.23 -18.22
CA GLY A 31 2.34 7.54 -17.78
C GLY A 31 1.88 8.39 -18.96
N THR A 32 0.96 9.31 -18.74
CA THR A 32 0.56 10.28 -19.76
C THR A 32 1.67 11.33 -19.88
N ARG A 33 2.22 11.47 -21.08
CA ARG A 33 3.27 12.44 -21.36
C ARG A 33 2.68 13.76 -21.82
N TYR A 34 3.24 14.85 -21.29
CA TYR A 34 2.92 16.25 -21.62
C TYR A 34 4.22 16.93 -22.05
N GLU A 35 4.40 17.12 -23.36
CA GLU A 35 5.60 17.72 -23.93
C GLU A 35 5.73 19.19 -23.45
N ALA A 36 6.95 19.62 -23.13
CA ALA A 36 7.18 20.94 -22.54
C ALA A 36 6.97 22.07 -23.56
N GLU A 37 7.23 21.83 -24.84
CA GLU A 37 6.99 22.79 -25.91
C GLU A 37 5.50 23.14 -26.12
N ASN A 38 4.59 22.30 -25.57
CA ASN A 38 3.13 22.54 -25.60
C ASN A 38 2.62 23.18 -24.30
N ALA A 39 3.49 23.49 -23.36
CA ALA A 39 3.13 24.07 -22.07
C ALA A 39 3.07 25.60 -22.11
N THR A 40 2.51 26.21 -21.07
CA THR A 40 2.57 27.67 -20.88
C THR A 40 3.95 28.05 -20.35
N LEU A 41 4.62 28.98 -20.99
CA LEU A 41 5.99 29.40 -20.68
C LEU A 41 6.04 30.84 -20.17
N SER A 42 6.98 31.10 -19.26
CA SER A 42 7.38 32.45 -18.86
C SER A 42 8.87 32.49 -18.64
N GLN A 43 9.57 33.44 -19.23
CA GLN A 43 11.04 33.57 -19.19
C GLN A 43 11.72 32.22 -19.57
N ALA A 44 11.15 31.56 -20.59
CA ALA A 44 11.61 30.34 -21.19
C ALA A 44 11.11 30.27 -22.63
N ALA A 45 11.79 29.59 -23.50
CA ALA A 45 11.44 29.46 -24.92
C ALA A 45 11.58 28.02 -25.42
N VAL A 46 10.82 27.66 -26.46
CA VAL A 46 11.01 26.40 -27.16
C VAL A 46 12.29 26.44 -27.97
N ALA A 47 13.10 25.40 -27.86
CA ALA A 47 14.37 25.23 -28.58
C ALA A 47 14.46 23.81 -29.18
N SER A 48 15.35 23.63 -30.14
CA SER A 48 15.57 22.34 -30.83
C SER A 48 17.06 22.14 -31.23
N ASN A 49 17.95 22.92 -30.63
CA ASN A 49 19.39 22.97 -30.94
C ASN A 49 20.23 21.91 -30.21
N HIS A 50 19.60 20.97 -29.50
CA HIS A 50 20.22 19.81 -28.86
C HIS A 50 19.62 18.51 -29.43
N LEU A 51 20.27 17.37 -29.16
CA LEU A 51 19.81 16.06 -29.66
C LEU A 51 19.16 15.24 -28.55
N GLY A 52 18.31 14.30 -28.93
CA GLY A 52 17.75 13.28 -28.04
C GLY A 52 16.53 13.68 -27.22
N TYR A 53 15.93 14.84 -27.44
CA TYR A 53 14.63 15.21 -26.90
C TYR A 53 13.49 14.46 -27.59
N SER A 54 12.29 14.48 -27.03
CA SER A 54 11.05 13.97 -27.64
C SER A 54 10.23 15.09 -28.25
N GLY A 55 9.15 14.75 -28.98
CA GLY A 55 8.28 15.75 -29.56
C GLY A 55 8.93 16.59 -30.67
N THR A 56 8.61 17.86 -30.69
CA THR A 56 9.10 18.82 -31.70
C THR A 56 10.18 19.75 -31.17
N GLY A 57 10.49 19.71 -29.87
CA GLY A 57 11.46 20.55 -29.20
C GLY A 57 11.53 20.29 -27.70
N PHE A 58 12.22 21.14 -27.01
CA PHE A 58 12.31 21.19 -25.54
C PHE A 58 12.20 22.63 -25.08
N VAL A 59 12.04 22.87 -23.78
CA VAL A 59 12.02 24.21 -23.22
C VAL A 59 13.39 24.56 -22.63
N ASP A 60 13.97 25.65 -23.13
CA ASP A 60 15.17 26.28 -22.59
C ASP A 60 14.77 27.50 -21.73
N TYR A 61 15.16 27.49 -20.47
CA TYR A 61 14.90 28.58 -19.52
C TYR A 61 15.90 29.72 -19.72
N THR A 62 15.43 30.96 -19.68
CA THR A 62 16.30 32.09 -19.47
C THR A 62 17.06 31.94 -18.15
N ASN A 63 18.35 32.27 -18.11
CA ASN A 63 19.19 32.16 -16.92
C ASN A 63 18.86 33.24 -15.88
N ILE A 64 17.65 33.16 -15.33
CA ILE A 64 17.14 34.04 -14.26
C ILE A 64 16.21 33.23 -13.33
N SER A 65 16.03 33.70 -12.11
CA SER A 65 15.03 33.17 -11.20
C SER A 65 13.62 33.61 -11.61
N GLY A 66 12.61 32.74 -11.38
CA GLY A 66 11.20 33.04 -11.63
C GLY A 66 10.66 32.60 -12.99
N GLY A 67 11.53 32.19 -13.92
CA GLY A 67 11.09 31.55 -15.17
C GLY A 67 10.38 30.23 -14.89
N TYR A 68 9.31 29.89 -15.66
CA TYR A 68 8.57 28.68 -15.43
C TYR A 68 8.03 28.00 -16.72
N VAL A 69 7.82 26.70 -16.57
CA VAL A 69 6.98 25.87 -17.47
C VAL A 69 5.76 25.42 -16.67
N GLN A 70 4.56 25.56 -17.24
CA GLN A 70 3.31 25.13 -16.63
C GLN A 70 2.50 24.24 -17.58
N TRP A 71 2.28 23.02 -17.18
CA TRP A 71 1.47 22.03 -17.90
C TRP A 71 0.03 22.04 -17.41
N ALA A 72 -0.92 21.89 -18.34
CA ALA A 72 -2.28 21.49 -18.04
C ALA A 72 -2.36 19.95 -18.04
N VAL A 73 -2.61 19.39 -16.88
CA VAL A 73 -2.61 17.94 -16.64
C VAL A 73 -4.02 17.48 -16.35
N ASN A 74 -4.46 16.36 -16.93
CA ASN A 74 -5.74 15.76 -16.62
C ASN A 74 -5.53 14.42 -15.90
N ALA A 75 -6.10 14.27 -14.70
CA ALA A 75 -6.09 13.05 -13.94
C ALA A 75 -7.49 12.40 -13.96
N ALA A 76 -7.57 11.11 -14.29
CA ALA A 76 -8.85 10.40 -14.36
C ALA A 76 -9.55 10.32 -12.98
N THR A 77 -8.77 10.25 -11.92
CA THR A 77 -9.25 10.21 -10.52
C THR A 77 -8.39 11.13 -9.66
N ALA A 78 -8.94 11.63 -8.56
CA ALA A 78 -8.15 12.30 -7.53
C ALA A 78 -7.25 11.28 -6.83
N GLY A 79 -6.05 11.69 -6.47
CA GLY A 79 -5.12 10.82 -5.73
C GLY A 79 -3.66 11.19 -5.94
N SER A 80 -2.78 10.35 -5.42
CA SER A 80 -1.34 10.48 -5.56
C SER A 80 -0.91 10.20 -7.00
N ALA A 81 -0.06 11.05 -7.57
CA ALA A 81 0.53 10.89 -8.89
C ALA A 81 2.05 11.10 -8.83
N THR A 82 2.79 10.35 -9.63
CA THR A 82 4.20 10.60 -9.82
C THR A 82 4.40 11.53 -11.01
N LEU A 83 4.96 12.69 -10.75
CA LEU A 83 5.42 13.63 -11.76
C LEU A 83 6.87 13.30 -12.09
N THR A 84 7.15 12.85 -13.30
CA THR A 84 8.51 12.56 -13.78
C THR A 84 8.90 13.61 -14.82
N PHE A 85 9.88 14.45 -14.46
CA PHE A 85 10.44 15.47 -15.35
C PHE A 85 11.62 14.88 -16.11
N ARG A 86 11.57 14.90 -17.44
CA ARG A 86 12.74 14.58 -18.28
C ARG A 86 13.47 15.89 -18.60
N TYR A 87 14.76 15.93 -18.31
CA TYR A 87 15.54 17.16 -18.43
C TYR A 87 16.99 16.88 -18.85
N ALA A 88 17.66 17.90 -19.37
CA ALA A 88 19.11 17.96 -19.55
C ALA A 88 19.69 19.20 -18.87
N ASN A 89 20.80 19.03 -18.16
CA ASN A 89 21.56 20.11 -17.54
C ASN A 89 23.04 19.93 -17.86
N GLY A 90 23.51 20.55 -18.92
CA GLY A 90 24.88 20.44 -19.40
C GLY A 90 25.93 21.11 -18.51
N THR A 91 25.50 21.72 -17.39
CA THR A 91 26.41 22.31 -16.40
C THR A 91 26.72 21.35 -15.25
N THR A 92 27.70 21.71 -14.42
CA THR A 92 28.00 20.96 -13.19
C THR A 92 27.20 21.47 -11.98
N THR A 93 26.49 22.59 -12.13
CA THR A 93 25.71 23.22 -11.05
C THR A 93 24.29 22.71 -11.09
N ASP A 94 23.69 22.39 -9.92
CA ASP A 94 22.27 22.08 -9.78
C ASP A 94 21.43 23.30 -10.21
N ARG A 95 20.33 23.03 -10.92
CA ARG A 95 19.35 24.04 -11.35
C ARG A 95 17.99 23.75 -10.70
N PRO A 96 17.87 23.99 -9.37
CA PRO A 96 16.67 23.60 -8.63
C PRO A 96 15.43 24.40 -9.07
N MET A 97 14.28 23.71 -9.07
CA MET A 97 13.00 24.34 -9.37
C MET A 97 12.02 24.18 -8.22
N SER A 98 11.21 25.20 -7.96
CA SER A 98 10.00 25.08 -7.15
C SER A 98 8.92 24.39 -8.00
N VAL A 99 8.34 23.33 -7.47
CA VAL A 99 7.22 22.62 -8.11
C VAL A 99 5.93 22.96 -7.37
N SER A 100 4.91 23.40 -8.11
CA SER A 100 3.56 23.63 -7.56
C SER A 100 2.49 22.88 -8.35
N VAL A 101 1.44 22.49 -7.65
CA VAL A 101 0.24 21.84 -8.20
C VAL A 101 -0.97 22.69 -7.81
N ASN A 102 -1.77 23.08 -8.78
CA ASN A 102 -2.96 23.91 -8.60
C ASN A 102 -2.67 25.18 -7.76
N GLY A 103 -1.50 25.77 -7.97
CA GLY A 103 -1.04 26.98 -7.26
C GLY A 103 -0.39 26.70 -5.89
N THR A 104 -0.50 25.50 -5.33
CA THR A 104 0.12 25.12 -4.05
C THR A 104 1.52 24.56 -4.28
N VAL A 105 2.54 25.10 -3.59
CA VAL A 105 3.92 24.61 -3.66
C VAL A 105 4.01 23.25 -2.98
N VAL A 106 4.38 22.21 -3.75
CA VAL A 106 4.58 20.83 -3.26
C VAL A 106 6.05 20.49 -3.04
N SER A 107 6.95 21.27 -3.63
CA SER A 107 8.39 21.24 -3.36
C SER A 107 8.97 22.63 -3.62
N ALA A 108 9.56 23.25 -2.62
CA ALA A 108 10.16 24.57 -2.76
C ALA A 108 11.47 24.57 -3.55
N SER A 109 12.18 23.42 -3.58
CA SER A 109 13.50 23.28 -4.23
C SER A 109 13.74 21.83 -4.66
N LYS A 110 13.10 21.41 -5.75
CA LYS A 110 13.35 20.12 -6.39
C LYS A 110 14.69 20.19 -7.15
N SER A 111 15.62 19.30 -6.85
CA SER A 111 16.96 19.25 -7.48
C SER A 111 16.89 18.73 -8.92
N PHE A 112 17.68 19.36 -9.82
CA PHE A 112 17.94 18.98 -11.20
C PHE A 112 19.45 19.05 -11.46
N PRO A 113 20.21 18.07 -10.96
CA PRO A 113 21.69 18.09 -11.04
C PRO A 113 22.21 18.03 -12.47
N GLY A 114 23.49 18.33 -12.65
CA GLY A 114 24.15 18.26 -13.94
C GLY A 114 24.09 16.87 -14.56
N THR A 115 23.86 16.81 -15.89
CA THR A 115 23.80 15.57 -16.68
C THR A 115 25.06 15.34 -17.52
N GLY A 116 26.04 16.22 -17.41
CA GLY A 116 27.30 16.17 -18.14
C GLY A 116 27.26 16.74 -19.56
N SER A 117 26.09 16.83 -20.18
CA SER A 117 25.88 17.39 -21.51
C SER A 117 24.44 17.85 -21.68
N TRP A 118 24.22 18.86 -22.53
CA TRP A 118 22.89 19.31 -22.93
C TRP A 118 22.15 18.30 -23.86
N ASP A 119 22.86 17.30 -24.39
CA ASP A 119 22.30 16.19 -25.18
C ASP A 119 22.06 14.94 -24.33
N THR A 120 22.38 15.00 -23.01
CA THR A 120 22.19 13.89 -22.08
C THR A 120 20.92 14.14 -21.26
N TRP A 121 19.87 13.42 -21.60
CA TRP A 121 18.54 13.51 -20.97
C TRP A 121 18.37 12.45 -19.90
N VAL A 122 18.00 12.89 -18.70
CA VAL A 122 17.69 12.02 -17.56
C VAL A 122 16.32 12.39 -16.98
N SER A 123 15.82 11.56 -16.06
CA SER A 123 14.54 11.82 -15.42
C SER A 123 14.70 11.97 -13.91
N THR A 124 13.89 12.83 -13.32
CA THR A 124 13.75 12.96 -11.86
C THR A 124 12.26 13.05 -11.51
N SER A 125 11.86 12.47 -10.38
CA SER A 125 10.45 12.34 -10.04
C SER A 125 10.12 12.96 -8.68
N ILE A 126 8.85 13.30 -8.51
CA ILE A 126 8.24 13.71 -7.23
C ILE A 126 6.81 13.18 -7.19
N THR A 127 6.37 12.70 -6.04
CA THR A 127 4.99 12.28 -5.82
C THR A 127 4.17 13.45 -5.27
N VAL A 128 3.00 13.70 -5.85
CA VAL A 128 2.13 14.84 -5.51
C VAL A 128 0.67 14.42 -5.54
N PRO A 129 -0.24 15.08 -4.79
CA PRO A 129 -1.67 14.90 -4.97
C PRO A 129 -2.17 15.63 -6.22
N LEU A 130 -3.05 14.98 -7.00
CA LEU A 130 -3.82 15.61 -8.07
C LEU A 130 -5.32 15.50 -7.77
N ASN A 131 -6.09 16.50 -8.20
CA ASN A 131 -7.55 16.43 -8.20
C ASN A 131 -8.03 15.60 -9.38
N ALA A 132 -9.22 15.01 -9.30
CA ALA A 132 -9.88 14.45 -10.50
C ALA A 132 -10.15 15.55 -11.52
N GLY A 133 -9.94 15.25 -12.79
CA GLY A 133 -10.09 16.20 -13.89
C GLY A 133 -8.86 17.09 -14.09
N ALA A 134 -9.07 18.37 -14.39
CA ALA A 134 -8.02 19.31 -14.76
C ALA A 134 -7.18 19.76 -13.56
N ASN A 135 -5.87 19.70 -13.74
CA ASN A 135 -4.86 20.20 -12.82
C ASN A 135 -3.83 21.05 -13.53
N THR A 136 -3.13 21.92 -12.81
CA THR A 136 -1.95 22.63 -13.31
C THR A 136 -0.73 22.17 -12.55
N VAL A 137 0.35 21.83 -13.27
CA VAL A 137 1.67 21.56 -12.69
C VAL A 137 2.64 22.61 -13.20
N ARG A 138 3.31 23.30 -12.29
CA ARG A 138 4.27 24.35 -12.65
C ARG A 138 5.64 24.06 -12.04
N ALA A 139 6.69 24.16 -12.85
CA ALA A 139 8.08 24.09 -12.43
C ALA A 139 8.73 25.48 -12.66
N THR A 140 9.14 26.12 -11.57
CA THR A 140 9.67 27.50 -11.56
C THR A 140 11.13 27.50 -11.14
N ALA A 141 12.01 28.09 -11.92
CA ALA A 141 13.43 28.26 -11.60
C ALA A 141 13.61 29.08 -10.32
N THR A 142 14.43 28.60 -9.39
CA THR A 142 14.64 29.25 -8.07
C THR A 142 15.96 30.00 -7.96
N THR A 143 16.84 29.89 -8.97
CA THR A 143 18.17 30.53 -8.96
C THR A 143 18.40 31.40 -10.20
N ALA A 144 19.42 32.23 -10.18
CA ALA A 144 19.86 33.05 -11.30
C ALA A 144 20.40 32.21 -12.49
N ASN A 145 20.64 30.91 -12.29
CA ASN A 145 21.05 30.01 -13.36
C ASN A 145 19.86 29.53 -14.25
N GLY A 146 18.64 29.92 -13.89
CA GLY A 146 17.42 29.41 -14.55
C GLY A 146 17.12 27.95 -14.21
N GLY A 147 16.18 27.35 -14.96
CA GLY A 147 15.90 25.91 -14.92
C GLY A 147 16.79 25.13 -15.88
N PRO A 148 16.75 23.77 -15.84
CA PRO A 148 17.40 22.93 -16.84
C PRO A 148 16.60 22.96 -18.15
N ASN A 149 17.18 22.50 -19.26
CA ASN A 149 16.40 22.18 -20.44
C ASN A 149 15.38 21.09 -20.08
N THR A 150 14.10 21.35 -20.31
CA THR A 150 13.00 20.44 -19.95
C THR A 150 12.33 19.90 -21.20
N ASP A 151 12.30 18.58 -21.33
CA ASP A 151 11.75 17.87 -22.49
C ASP A 151 10.26 17.61 -22.33
N TYR A 152 9.89 16.87 -21.27
CA TYR A 152 8.49 16.63 -20.95
C TYR A 152 8.25 16.41 -19.46
N LEU A 153 7.00 16.53 -19.09
CA LEU A 153 6.44 15.99 -17.86
C LEU A 153 5.71 14.70 -18.18
N GLU A 154 6.09 13.59 -17.60
CA GLU A 154 5.28 12.38 -17.59
C GLU A 154 4.51 12.32 -16.27
N VAL A 155 3.21 12.25 -16.38
CA VAL A 155 2.32 12.01 -15.26
C VAL A 155 1.89 10.56 -15.33
N SER A 156 2.53 9.73 -14.56
CA SER A 156 1.90 8.51 -14.16
C SER A 156 0.96 8.92 -13.02
N SER A 157 -0.35 9.09 -13.35
CA SER A 157 -1.29 8.81 -12.32
C SER A 157 -0.86 7.45 -11.82
N GLY A 158 -0.26 7.44 -10.66
CA GLY A 158 -0.30 6.23 -9.93
C GLY A 158 -1.75 5.79 -10.08
N THR A 159 -2.03 4.63 -10.60
CA THR A 159 -3.12 3.91 -10.01
C THR A 159 -2.98 4.31 -8.57
N SER A 160 -3.94 5.09 -8.06
CA SER A 160 -3.95 5.45 -6.66
C SER A 160 -3.46 4.22 -5.91
N THR A 161 -2.18 4.22 -5.53
CA THR A 161 -1.71 3.38 -4.45
C THR A 161 -1.83 4.23 -3.16
N GLY A 162 -2.84 5.03 -3.06
CA GLY A 162 -3.73 5.00 -1.95
C GLY A 162 -4.34 3.61 -2.04
N PRO A 163 -4.50 2.91 -0.97
CA PRO A 163 -4.74 1.48 -1.00
C PRO A 163 -5.99 1.06 -1.81
N GLY A 164 -6.75 1.97 -2.38
CA GLY A 164 -7.95 1.67 -3.16
C GLY A 164 -8.82 0.70 -2.38
N ALA A 165 -9.35 -0.31 -3.03
CA ALA A 165 -10.10 -1.37 -2.34
C ALA A 165 -9.26 -2.14 -1.30
N MET A 166 -7.93 -2.09 -1.35
CA MET A 166 -7.03 -2.67 -0.33
C MET A 166 -7.11 -1.90 1.00
N ALA A 167 -7.40 -0.59 0.98
CA ALA A 167 -7.60 0.21 2.19
C ALA A 167 -8.75 -0.31 3.05
N ALA A 168 -9.72 -0.96 2.41
CA ALA A 168 -10.91 -1.52 3.01
C ALA A 168 -10.85 -3.05 3.02
N ALA A 169 -9.73 -3.63 3.45
CA ALA A 169 -9.53 -5.08 3.54
C ALA A 169 -9.82 -5.58 4.96
N PRO A 170 -11.08 -5.95 5.29
CA PRO A 170 -11.42 -6.48 6.60
C PRO A 170 -10.72 -7.82 6.86
N TYR A 171 -10.50 -8.12 8.14
CA TYR A 171 -9.96 -9.41 8.52
C TYR A 171 -10.98 -10.53 8.33
N GLU A 172 -10.52 -11.64 7.81
CA GLU A 172 -11.25 -12.91 7.79
C GLU A 172 -10.30 -14.03 8.25
N TYR A 173 -10.77 -14.79 9.23
CA TYR A 173 -10.03 -15.91 9.79
C TYR A 173 -10.62 -17.22 9.27
N LEU A 174 -9.85 -17.95 8.46
CA LEU A 174 -10.33 -19.16 7.77
C LEU A 174 -10.21 -20.44 8.61
N GLY A 175 -9.51 -20.39 9.75
CA GLY A 175 -9.18 -21.56 10.56
C GLY A 175 -10.29 -22.02 11.50
N TRP A 176 -11.08 -21.10 12.05
CA TRP A 176 -12.16 -21.37 13.02
C TRP A 176 -13.15 -20.17 13.08
N GLY A 177 -14.10 -20.17 14.01
CA GLY A 177 -15.13 -19.13 14.09
C GLY A 177 -16.15 -19.21 12.96
N SER A 178 -16.37 -20.40 12.39
CA SER A 178 -17.34 -20.65 11.32
C SER A 178 -17.24 -19.59 10.19
N PRO A 179 -16.10 -19.45 9.50
CA PRO A 179 -15.89 -18.41 8.52
C PRO A 179 -16.96 -18.46 7.42
N GLN A 180 -17.43 -17.29 7.02
CA GLN A 180 -18.24 -17.17 5.82
C GLN A 180 -17.35 -17.45 4.61
N LYS A 181 -17.94 -17.94 3.54
CA LYS A 181 -17.21 -18.13 2.30
C LYS A 181 -16.88 -16.76 1.69
N PRO A 182 -15.60 -16.40 1.47
CA PRO A 182 -15.22 -15.07 1.03
C PRO A 182 -15.96 -14.61 -0.23
N THR A 183 -16.20 -15.50 -1.19
CA THR A 183 -16.92 -15.17 -2.43
C THR A 183 -18.39 -14.81 -2.18
N ASP A 184 -19.02 -15.33 -1.15
CA ASP A 184 -20.39 -14.99 -0.80
C ASP A 184 -20.43 -13.62 -0.13
N VAL A 185 -19.43 -13.31 0.70
CA VAL A 185 -19.22 -11.97 1.27
C VAL A 185 -18.98 -10.93 0.16
N MET A 186 -18.12 -11.26 -0.82
CA MET A 186 -17.87 -10.41 -1.99
C MET A 186 -19.17 -10.13 -2.77
N ALA A 187 -19.97 -11.13 -3.00
CA ALA A 187 -21.25 -11.00 -3.71
C ALA A 187 -22.27 -10.13 -2.95
N ALA A 188 -22.31 -10.28 -1.61
CA ALA A 188 -23.27 -9.58 -0.75
C ALA A 188 -22.89 -8.12 -0.45
N THR A 189 -21.61 -7.77 -0.49
CA THR A 189 -21.10 -6.48 0.00
C THR A 189 -20.34 -5.67 -1.03
N GLY A 190 -19.81 -6.30 -2.07
CA GLY A 190 -18.90 -5.68 -3.02
C GLY A 190 -17.45 -5.59 -2.53
N VAL A 191 -17.12 -6.12 -1.35
CA VAL A 191 -15.72 -6.16 -0.87
C VAL A 191 -14.83 -6.85 -1.89
N LYS A 192 -13.63 -6.31 -2.11
CA LYS A 192 -12.67 -6.84 -3.09
C LYS A 192 -11.38 -7.35 -2.46
N TRP A 193 -11.08 -6.92 -1.25
CA TRP A 193 -9.87 -7.29 -0.55
C TRP A 193 -10.20 -7.81 0.84
N PHE A 194 -9.48 -8.84 1.25
CA PHE A 194 -9.54 -9.39 2.60
C PHE A 194 -8.15 -9.39 3.22
N THR A 195 -8.09 -9.23 4.53
CA THR A 195 -6.89 -9.55 5.31
C THR A 195 -7.08 -10.94 5.88
N LEU A 196 -6.36 -11.91 5.33
CA LEU A 196 -6.46 -13.29 5.81
C LEU A 196 -5.51 -13.52 7.00
N ALA A 197 -6.03 -13.98 8.10
CA ALA A 197 -5.36 -14.19 9.38
C ALA A 197 -5.31 -15.69 9.70
N PHE A 198 -4.28 -16.20 10.35
CA PHE A 198 -2.96 -15.65 10.59
C PHE A 198 -1.88 -16.59 10.11
N ILE A 199 -0.76 -16.05 9.64
CA ILE A 199 0.47 -16.81 9.49
C ILE A 199 1.22 -16.77 10.83
N LEU A 200 1.55 -17.94 11.34
CA LEU A 200 2.29 -18.16 12.57
C LEU A 200 3.50 -19.06 12.33
N SER A 201 4.34 -19.20 13.35
CA SER A 201 5.45 -20.15 13.35
C SER A 201 4.97 -21.57 13.65
N ASP A 202 5.52 -22.56 13.01
CA ASP A 202 5.33 -23.99 13.34
C ASP A 202 6.16 -24.44 14.58
N GLY A 203 6.62 -23.49 15.38
CA GLY A 203 7.56 -23.68 16.50
C GLY A 203 9.02 -23.40 16.12
N THR A 204 9.29 -23.21 14.82
CA THR A 204 10.59 -22.83 14.27
C THR A 204 10.46 -21.54 13.44
N CYS A 205 11.51 -21.09 12.77
CA CYS A 205 11.44 -19.94 11.86
C CYS A 205 10.81 -20.33 10.50
N ASN A 206 9.66 -21.01 10.54
CA ASN A 206 8.97 -21.46 9.32
C ASN A 206 7.48 -21.08 9.37
N PRO A 207 6.98 -20.32 8.37
CA PRO A 207 5.62 -19.82 8.34
C PRO A 207 4.62 -20.92 7.96
N LYS A 208 3.52 -20.99 8.71
CA LYS A 208 2.35 -21.81 8.40
C LYS A 208 1.07 -21.08 8.81
N TRP A 209 -0.05 -21.40 8.19
CA TRP A 209 -1.36 -20.98 8.67
C TRP A 209 -1.61 -21.56 10.07
N ASP A 210 -1.89 -20.67 11.03
CA ASP A 210 -2.05 -21.00 12.47
C ASP A 210 -0.90 -21.85 13.05
N GLY A 211 0.28 -21.74 12.48
CA GLY A 211 1.43 -22.54 12.89
C GLY A 211 1.35 -24.03 12.54
N SER A 212 0.27 -24.50 11.94
CA SER A 212 0.02 -25.93 11.70
C SER A 212 -0.36 -26.26 10.25
N ARG A 213 -1.26 -25.51 9.65
CA ARG A 213 -1.72 -25.78 8.27
C ARG A 213 -0.67 -25.36 7.24
N ALA A 214 -0.57 -26.14 6.17
CA ALA A 214 0.43 -25.90 5.12
C ALA A 214 0.23 -24.52 4.47
N LEU A 215 1.34 -23.85 4.16
CA LEU A 215 1.31 -22.55 3.49
C LEU A 215 0.66 -22.63 2.10
N THR A 216 0.84 -23.74 1.39
CA THR A 216 0.26 -23.98 0.06
C THR A 216 -0.38 -25.37 -0.01
N GLY A 217 -1.27 -25.60 -0.99
CA GLY A 217 -1.93 -26.88 -1.24
C GLY A 217 -3.15 -27.15 -0.37
N GLY A 218 -3.51 -26.24 0.56
CA GLY A 218 -4.62 -26.41 1.51
C GLY A 218 -5.87 -25.60 1.20
N SER A 219 -6.80 -25.57 2.17
CA SER A 219 -8.05 -24.81 2.11
C SER A 219 -7.83 -23.31 2.00
N ASP A 220 -6.80 -22.81 2.67
CA ASP A 220 -6.46 -21.38 2.67
C ASP A 220 -6.04 -20.92 1.26
N GLU A 221 -5.20 -21.69 0.56
CA GLU A 221 -4.86 -21.39 -0.83
C GLU A 221 -6.06 -21.52 -1.77
N ALA A 222 -6.96 -22.48 -1.52
CA ALA A 222 -8.18 -22.64 -2.32
C ALA A 222 -9.10 -21.40 -2.14
N ALA A 223 -9.24 -20.88 -0.94
CA ALA A 223 -9.99 -19.65 -0.66
C ALA A 223 -9.36 -18.44 -1.38
N ILE A 224 -8.03 -18.27 -1.32
CA ILE A 224 -7.29 -17.21 -2.02
C ILE A 224 -7.53 -17.26 -3.54
N LYS A 225 -7.44 -18.47 -4.13
CA LYS A 225 -7.73 -18.66 -5.55
C LYS A 225 -9.17 -18.28 -5.92
N SER A 226 -10.13 -18.60 -5.04
CA SER A 226 -11.53 -18.26 -5.24
C SER A 226 -11.77 -16.76 -5.17
N ILE A 227 -11.16 -16.06 -4.20
CA ILE A 227 -11.21 -14.60 -4.08
C ILE A 227 -10.67 -13.95 -5.36
N ARG A 228 -9.51 -14.39 -5.84
CA ARG A 228 -8.89 -13.86 -7.06
C ARG A 228 -9.69 -14.14 -8.32
N ALA A 229 -10.26 -15.33 -8.44
CA ALA A 229 -11.16 -15.69 -9.54
C ALA A 229 -12.42 -14.82 -9.56
N ALA A 230 -12.88 -14.33 -8.40
CA ALA A 230 -13.99 -13.40 -8.27
C ALA A 230 -13.58 -11.93 -8.45
N GLY A 231 -12.33 -11.67 -8.89
CA GLY A 231 -11.81 -10.31 -9.15
C GLY A 231 -11.39 -9.55 -7.89
N GLY A 232 -11.13 -10.25 -6.80
CA GLY A 232 -10.56 -9.71 -5.56
C GLY A 232 -9.07 -9.97 -5.41
N ASP A 233 -8.51 -9.62 -4.24
CA ASP A 233 -7.15 -9.96 -3.83
C ASP A 233 -7.06 -9.98 -2.29
N ILE A 234 -5.87 -10.19 -1.75
CA ILE A 234 -5.66 -10.40 -0.33
C ILE A 234 -4.48 -9.60 0.22
N VAL A 235 -4.57 -9.26 1.49
CA VAL A 235 -3.46 -8.99 2.40
C VAL A 235 -3.30 -10.23 3.26
N ILE A 236 -2.09 -10.66 3.58
CA ILE A 236 -1.87 -11.70 4.59
C ILE A 236 -1.37 -11.04 5.85
N SER A 237 -1.99 -11.38 6.99
CA SER A 237 -1.56 -10.96 8.31
C SER A 237 -0.70 -12.04 8.98
N VAL A 238 0.43 -11.60 9.54
CA VAL A 238 1.39 -12.43 10.28
C VAL A 238 1.39 -12.00 11.73
N GLY A 239 1.15 -12.90 12.67
CA GLY A 239 1.12 -12.60 14.09
C GLY A 239 -0.25 -12.83 14.74
N GLY A 240 -0.84 -11.78 15.33
CA GLY A 240 -2.08 -11.85 16.10
C GLY A 240 -1.83 -12.19 17.58
N TRP A 241 -2.90 -12.28 18.38
CA TRP A 241 -2.81 -12.46 19.82
C TRP A 241 -2.20 -13.82 20.22
N SER A 242 -2.66 -14.90 19.65
CA SER A 242 -2.33 -16.27 20.07
C SER A 242 -1.23 -16.94 19.21
N GLY A 243 -0.66 -18.03 19.70
CA GLY A 243 0.22 -18.91 18.95
C GLY A 243 1.69 -18.49 18.93
N ASN A 244 2.52 -19.26 18.24
CA ASN A 244 3.96 -19.01 18.16
C ASN A 244 4.28 -17.91 17.13
N LYS A 245 4.95 -16.85 17.57
CA LYS A 245 5.28 -15.71 16.72
C LYS A 245 6.55 -15.97 15.89
N LEU A 246 6.51 -15.63 14.61
CA LEU A 246 7.69 -15.71 13.73
C LEU A 246 8.82 -14.79 14.22
N GLY A 247 8.48 -13.57 14.69
CA GLY A 247 9.45 -12.62 15.22
C GLY A 247 10.23 -13.13 16.42
N GLU A 248 9.65 -14.03 17.22
CA GLU A 248 10.31 -14.68 18.33
C GLU A 248 11.16 -15.89 17.92
N LYS A 249 10.64 -16.72 17.02
CA LYS A 249 11.26 -17.97 16.60
C LYS A 249 12.39 -17.79 15.59
N CYS A 250 12.34 -16.74 14.78
CA CYS A 250 13.45 -16.37 13.92
C CYS A 250 14.52 -15.63 14.72
N THR A 251 15.76 -16.05 14.63
CA THR A 251 16.85 -15.54 15.49
C THR A 251 17.50 -14.25 14.96
N SER A 252 17.22 -13.86 13.72
CA SER A 252 17.75 -12.65 13.10
C SER A 252 16.72 -11.97 12.18
N ALA A 253 16.93 -10.69 11.89
CA ALA A 253 16.11 -9.94 10.94
C ALA A 253 16.12 -10.56 9.53
N SER A 254 17.26 -11.06 9.08
CA SER A 254 17.39 -11.74 7.77
C SER A 254 16.59 -13.05 7.75
N ALA A 255 16.63 -13.85 8.82
CA ALA A 255 15.85 -15.09 8.90
C ALA A 255 14.34 -14.79 8.90
N LEU A 256 13.92 -13.77 9.68
CA LEU A 256 12.52 -13.33 9.71
C LEU A 256 12.06 -12.77 8.36
N ALA A 257 12.87 -11.94 7.71
CA ALA A 257 12.59 -11.45 6.35
C ALA A 257 12.48 -12.61 5.35
N GLY A 258 13.31 -13.64 5.49
CA GLY A 258 13.22 -14.87 4.70
C GLY A 258 11.91 -15.65 4.92
N ALA A 259 11.40 -15.67 6.16
CA ALA A 259 10.10 -16.26 6.47
C ALA A 259 8.95 -15.44 5.84
N TYR A 260 8.97 -14.12 5.95
CA TYR A 260 8.01 -13.24 5.27
C TYR A 260 8.07 -13.38 3.75
N GLN A 261 9.28 -13.48 3.19
CA GLN A 261 9.47 -13.67 1.75
C GLN A 261 8.86 -14.99 1.23
N LYS A 262 8.89 -16.07 2.03
CA LYS A 262 8.20 -17.32 1.67
C LYS A 262 6.70 -17.10 1.50
N VAL A 263 6.07 -16.33 2.41
CA VAL A 263 4.64 -16.00 2.35
C VAL A 263 4.35 -15.13 1.12
N ILE A 264 5.16 -14.10 0.90
CA ILE A 264 5.04 -13.20 -0.25
C ILE A 264 5.11 -13.99 -1.56
N ASN A 265 6.11 -14.87 -1.69
CA ASN A 265 6.33 -15.66 -2.91
C ASN A 265 5.23 -16.72 -3.13
N ALA A 266 4.73 -17.34 -2.06
CA ALA A 266 3.70 -18.37 -2.15
C ALA A 266 2.43 -17.86 -2.84
N TYR A 267 2.12 -16.58 -2.66
CA TYR A 267 0.87 -16.00 -3.13
C TYR A 267 1.06 -14.79 -4.06
N GLY A 268 2.30 -14.37 -4.35
CA GLY A 268 2.55 -13.15 -5.14
C GLY A 268 1.90 -11.94 -4.51
N LEU A 269 2.15 -11.71 -3.22
CA LEU A 269 1.48 -10.67 -2.44
C LEU A 269 1.83 -9.26 -2.92
N LYS A 270 0.83 -8.39 -2.93
CA LYS A 270 0.98 -6.94 -3.11
C LYS A 270 1.06 -6.22 -1.78
N ALA A 271 0.59 -6.84 -0.70
CA ALA A 271 0.61 -6.28 0.65
C ALA A 271 0.83 -7.36 1.71
N LEU A 272 1.52 -6.99 2.78
CA LEU A 272 1.78 -7.79 3.96
C LEU A 272 1.42 -6.97 5.20
N ASP A 273 0.73 -7.57 6.14
CA ASP A 273 0.41 -7.00 7.44
C ASP A 273 1.16 -7.78 8.53
N ILE A 274 1.73 -7.07 9.49
CA ILE A 274 2.31 -7.64 10.71
C ILE A 274 1.46 -7.20 11.88
N ASP A 275 0.68 -8.13 12.40
CA ASP A 275 -0.14 -7.93 13.59
C ASP A 275 0.70 -8.27 14.82
N ILE A 276 1.41 -7.26 15.33
CA ILE A 276 2.37 -7.42 16.40
C ILE A 276 1.71 -7.25 17.76
N GLU A 277 1.54 -8.37 18.47
CA GLU A 277 0.82 -8.43 19.73
C GLU A 277 1.56 -9.24 20.80
N ASP A 278 1.02 -9.26 22.02
CA ASP A 278 1.45 -10.07 23.15
C ASP A 278 2.97 -9.99 23.40
N THR A 279 3.64 -11.13 23.47
CA THR A 279 5.07 -11.26 23.77
C THR A 279 5.95 -10.70 22.66
N GLU A 280 5.50 -10.76 21.41
CA GLU A 280 6.19 -10.14 20.27
C GLU A 280 6.20 -8.61 20.39
N PHE A 281 5.07 -8.02 20.79
CA PHE A 281 4.95 -6.58 21.00
C PHE A 281 5.69 -6.10 22.26
N SER A 282 5.63 -6.84 23.37
CA SER A 282 6.27 -6.44 24.63
C SER A 282 7.80 -6.54 24.61
N ASN A 283 8.40 -7.39 23.75
CA ASN A 283 9.84 -7.62 23.68
C ASN A 283 10.55 -6.63 22.73
N ALA A 284 11.33 -5.71 23.29
CA ALA A 284 12.05 -4.68 22.51
C ALA A 284 13.01 -5.25 21.45
N THR A 285 13.63 -6.40 21.68
CA THR A 285 14.52 -7.06 20.71
C THR A 285 13.73 -7.63 19.54
N VAL A 286 12.55 -8.16 19.83
CA VAL A 286 11.66 -8.70 18.79
C VAL A 286 11.07 -7.56 17.96
N ARG A 287 10.60 -6.47 18.58
CA ARG A 287 10.15 -5.27 17.84
C ARG A 287 11.21 -4.75 16.89
N GLN A 288 12.47 -4.65 17.32
CA GLN A 288 13.56 -4.22 16.45
C GLN A 288 13.76 -5.20 15.29
N ARG A 289 13.73 -6.50 15.57
CA ARG A 289 13.87 -7.54 14.55
C ARG A 289 12.76 -7.47 13.49
N VAL A 290 11.52 -7.23 13.89
CA VAL A 290 10.39 -7.06 12.98
C VAL A 290 10.60 -5.84 12.06
N VAL A 291 10.99 -4.70 12.64
CA VAL A 291 11.31 -3.48 11.89
C VAL A 291 12.42 -3.72 10.85
N ASP A 292 13.52 -4.33 11.28
CA ASP A 292 14.66 -4.60 10.40
C ASP A 292 14.30 -5.62 9.30
N ALA A 293 13.49 -6.63 9.64
CA ALA A 293 13.00 -7.60 8.66
C ALA A 293 12.08 -6.97 7.62
N LEU A 294 11.16 -6.08 8.02
CA LEU A 294 10.30 -5.34 7.09
C LEU A 294 11.10 -4.43 6.16
N LYS A 295 12.16 -3.79 6.66
CA LYS A 295 13.08 -3.01 5.82
C LYS A 295 13.72 -3.88 4.73
N ILE A 296 14.18 -5.08 5.07
CA ILE A 296 14.71 -6.06 4.10
C ILE A 296 13.62 -6.46 3.09
N VAL A 297 12.40 -6.75 3.57
CA VAL A 297 11.26 -7.08 2.69
C VAL A 297 10.96 -5.97 1.70
N LYS A 298 10.90 -4.71 2.15
CA LYS A 298 10.67 -3.54 1.28
C LYS A 298 11.78 -3.39 0.24
N THR A 299 13.02 -3.66 0.60
CA THR A 299 14.17 -3.62 -0.32
C THR A 299 14.07 -4.72 -1.39
N ASN A 300 13.69 -5.94 -1.00
CA ASN A 300 13.63 -7.09 -1.88
C ASN A 300 12.39 -7.12 -2.78
N ASN A 301 11.34 -6.38 -2.41
CA ASN A 301 10.05 -6.36 -3.10
C ASN A 301 9.63 -4.91 -3.38
N PRO A 302 10.23 -4.23 -4.36
CA PRO A 302 9.84 -2.86 -4.71
C PRO A 302 8.33 -2.77 -5.01
N GLY A 303 7.63 -1.87 -4.31
CA GLY A 303 6.18 -1.67 -4.47
C GLY A 303 5.29 -2.51 -3.57
N ILE A 304 5.84 -3.43 -2.76
CA ILE A 304 5.02 -4.11 -1.74
C ILE A 304 4.55 -3.10 -0.69
N VAL A 305 3.27 -3.16 -0.35
CA VAL A 305 2.67 -2.40 0.74
C VAL A 305 2.90 -3.15 2.06
N THR A 306 3.29 -2.44 3.12
CA THR A 306 3.48 -3.02 4.44
C THR A 306 2.64 -2.29 5.47
N TYR A 307 1.91 -3.05 6.27
CA TYR A 307 1.18 -2.57 7.44
C TYR A 307 1.80 -3.16 8.70
N VAL A 308 1.79 -2.37 9.78
CA VAL A 308 2.13 -2.84 11.14
C VAL A 308 0.93 -2.51 12.02
N THR A 309 0.26 -3.56 12.48
CA THR A 309 -0.96 -3.49 13.31
C THR A 309 -0.59 -3.77 14.76
N MET A 310 -1.10 -2.96 15.70
CA MET A 310 -0.77 -3.03 17.14
C MET A 310 -1.90 -2.52 18.01
N GLY A 311 -1.93 -2.92 19.28
CA GLY A 311 -2.83 -2.38 20.29
C GLY A 311 -2.63 -0.89 20.54
N THR A 312 -3.62 -0.24 21.17
CA THR A 312 -3.60 1.19 21.47
C THR A 312 -4.38 1.51 22.76
N THR A 313 -4.20 2.73 23.26
CA THR A 313 -5.06 3.32 24.29
C THR A 313 -6.11 4.24 23.65
N PRO A 314 -7.15 4.71 24.38
CA PRO A 314 -8.11 5.68 23.85
C PRO A 314 -7.51 7.00 23.35
N THR A 315 -6.26 7.28 23.66
CA THR A 315 -5.54 8.51 23.29
C THR A 315 -4.37 8.26 22.31
N GLY A 316 -4.27 7.06 21.75
CA GLY A 316 -3.22 6.66 20.80
C GLY A 316 -2.25 5.62 21.37
N PRO A 317 -1.19 5.29 20.62
CA PRO A 317 -0.23 4.28 21.04
C PRO A 317 0.38 4.58 22.41
N ASP A 318 0.52 3.55 23.24
CA ASP A 318 1.22 3.63 24.50
C ASP A 318 2.74 3.85 24.31
N ALA A 319 3.51 3.76 25.37
CA ALA A 319 4.97 3.92 25.30
C ALA A 319 5.63 2.85 24.41
N THR A 320 5.10 1.62 24.40
CA THR A 320 5.60 0.50 23.59
C THR A 320 5.30 0.68 22.11
N GLY A 321 4.08 1.10 21.79
CA GLY A 321 3.70 1.41 20.42
C GLY A 321 4.47 2.60 19.87
N LYS A 322 4.68 3.64 20.66
CA LYS A 322 5.55 4.77 20.27
C LYS A 322 7.00 4.34 20.06
N ASP A 323 7.54 3.45 20.91
CA ASP A 323 8.88 2.88 20.71
C ASP A 323 8.97 2.10 19.38
N LEU A 324 7.96 1.30 19.03
CA LEU A 324 7.92 0.57 17.77
C LEU A 324 7.94 1.52 16.56
N ILE A 325 7.11 2.56 16.57
CA ILE A 325 7.07 3.59 15.51
C ILE A 325 8.42 4.31 15.39
N ASN A 326 9.02 4.70 16.53
CA ASN A 326 10.31 5.38 16.56
C ASN A 326 11.45 4.49 16.02
N ARG A 327 11.43 3.18 16.32
CA ARG A 327 12.37 2.19 15.73
C ARG A 327 12.21 2.11 14.22
N GLY A 328 10.98 2.10 13.72
CA GLY A 328 10.69 2.13 12.29
C GLY A 328 11.32 3.35 11.61
N ALA A 329 11.10 4.53 12.17
CA ALA A 329 11.66 5.78 11.67
C ALA A 329 13.20 5.79 11.75
N ALA A 330 13.78 5.41 12.90
CA ALA A 330 15.24 5.36 13.10
C ALA A 330 15.93 4.36 12.15
N ALA A 331 15.28 3.24 11.84
CA ALA A 331 15.76 2.27 10.86
C ALA A 331 15.61 2.76 9.41
N GLY A 332 14.84 3.81 9.16
CA GLY A 332 14.47 4.25 7.82
C GLY A 332 13.54 3.27 7.11
N LEU A 333 12.64 2.62 7.86
CA LEU A 333 11.59 1.77 7.30
C LEU A 333 10.51 2.66 6.65
N ALA A 334 10.34 2.53 5.34
CA ALA A 334 9.24 3.16 4.60
C ALA A 334 7.96 2.32 4.76
N ASN A 335 7.39 2.28 5.98
CA ASN A 335 6.14 1.57 6.25
C ASN A 335 4.96 2.35 5.65
N ASP A 336 4.05 1.64 4.98
CA ASP A 336 2.93 2.28 4.29
C ASP A 336 1.76 2.59 5.23
N GLY A 337 1.63 1.85 6.33
CA GLY A 337 0.62 2.14 7.34
C GLY A 337 0.94 1.59 8.73
N TRP A 338 0.88 2.46 9.72
CA TRP A 338 0.83 2.12 11.14
C TRP A 338 -0.63 2.00 11.54
N ILE A 339 -1.06 0.82 11.94
CA ILE A 339 -2.47 0.50 12.17
C ILE A 339 -2.67 0.27 13.66
N ILE A 340 -3.72 0.87 14.23
CA ILE A 340 -4.09 0.61 15.62
C ILE A 340 -5.37 -0.22 15.72
N MET A 341 -5.48 -0.94 16.82
CA MET A 341 -6.66 -1.72 17.22
C MET A 341 -7.36 -1.02 18.38
N PRO A 342 -8.32 -0.10 18.10
CA PRO A 342 -8.98 0.72 19.10
C PRO A 342 -10.20 0.02 19.71
N PHE A 343 -9.93 -1.02 20.47
CA PHE A 343 -10.90 -1.78 21.26
C PHE A 343 -10.19 -2.38 22.49
N ASP A 344 -10.94 -3.01 23.38
CA ASP A 344 -10.47 -3.55 24.66
C ASP A 344 -9.77 -2.48 25.52
N PHE A 345 -10.38 -1.30 25.59
CA PHE A 345 -9.79 -0.15 26.26
C PHE A 345 -9.85 -0.24 27.79
N GLY A 346 -10.76 -1.06 28.35
CA GLY A 346 -11.02 -1.10 29.80
C GLY A 346 -11.60 0.20 30.35
N GLY A 347 -12.07 1.08 29.46
CA GLY A 347 -12.70 2.35 29.76
C GLY A 347 -12.33 3.45 28.77
N HIS A 348 -13.35 4.23 28.35
CA HIS A 348 -13.18 5.33 27.43
C HIS A 348 -14.25 6.42 27.67
N SER A 349 -14.08 7.60 27.09
CA SER A 349 -15.08 8.68 27.11
C SER A 349 -15.83 8.73 25.78
N GLY A 350 -17.12 9.01 25.84
CA GLY A 350 -17.97 9.12 24.66
C GLY A 350 -18.31 7.76 24.03
N THR A 351 -18.56 7.73 22.73
CA THR A 351 -18.79 6.49 21.97
C THR A 351 -17.47 5.84 21.58
N MET A 352 -17.48 4.54 21.21
CA MET A 352 -16.29 3.85 20.69
C MET A 352 -15.78 4.49 19.40
N GLY A 353 -16.66 5.02 18.55
CA GLY A 353 -16.25 5.78 17.37
C GLY A 353 -15.48 7.05 17.72
N GLN A 354 -15.90 7.79 18.75
CA GLN A 354 -15.19 8.99 19.23
C GLN A 354 -13.85 8.62 19.88
N ALA A 355 -13.80 7.57 20.70
CA ALA A 355 -12.58 7.07 21.30
C ALA A 355 -11.57 6.60 20.21
N THR A 356 -12.07 5.91 19.19
CA THR A 356 -11.25 5.53 18.03
C THR A 356 -10.66 6.74 17.31
N VAL A 357 -11.45 7.78 17.04
CA VAL A 357 -10.95 9.03 16.43
C VAL A 357 -9.87 9.68 17.31
N SER A 358 -10.08 9.74 18.62
CA SER A 358 -9.06 10.25 19.55
C SER A 358 -7.77 9.42 19.52
N ALA A 359 -7.88 8.09 19.50
CA ALA A 359 -6.72 7.21 19.37
C ALA A 359 -5.98 7.39 18.02
N MET A 360 -6.71 7.60 16.92
CA MET A 360 -6.16 7.88 15.60
C MET A 360 -5.38 9.22 15.56
N GLU A 361 -5.87 10.27 16.23
CA GLU A 361 -5.15 11.54 16.36
C GLU A 361 -3.85 11.36 17.15
N GLY A 362 -3.86 10.56 18.22
CA GLY A 362 -2.66 10.21 18.96
C GLY A 362 -1.66 9.42 18.13
N LEU A 363 -2.13 8.48 17.31
CA LEU A 363 -1.29 7.73 16.36
C LEU A 363 -0.68 8.67 15.32
N LYS A 364 -1.50 9.55 14.72
CA LYS A 364 -1.04 10.55 13.74
C LYS A 364 0.07 11.44 14.34
N ALA A 365 -0.12 11.90 15.56
CA ALA A 365 0.90 12.71 16.24
C ALA A 365 2.21 11.94 16.46
N ALA A 366 2.14 10.65 16.85
CA ALA A 366 3.31 9.80 17.03
C ALA A 366 4.06 9.56 15.70
N VAL A 367 3.35 9.21 14.63
CA VAL A 367 3.93 8.99 13.29
C VAL A 367 4.52 10.28 12.73
N LYS A 368 3.79 11.40 12.83
CA LYS A 368 4.30 12.72 12.43
C LYS A 368 5.61 13.06 13.12
N SER A 369 5.66 12.88 14.44
CA SER A 369 6.86 13.19 15.24
C SER A 369 8.04 12.30 14.87
N ALA A 370 7.82 10.98 14.72
CA ALA A 370 8.88 10.01 14.46
C ALA A 370 9.50 10.18 13.07
N TYR A 371 8.68 10.40 12.05
CA TYR A 371 9.10 10.47 10.65
C TYR A 371 9.33 11.90 10.12
N GLY A 372 8.98 12.92 10.89
CA GLY A 372 9.06 14.31 10.45
C GLY A 372 8.05 14.65 9.33
N TYR A 373 6.93 13.97 9.27
CA TYR A 373 5.91 14.16 8.24
C TYR A 373 5.11 15.46 8.43
N SER A 374 4.52 15.97 7.34
CA SER A 374 3.40 16.90 7.44
C SER A 374 2.18 16.22 8.03
N ASP A 375 1.15 16.96 8.42
CA ASP A 375 -0.11 16.37 8.91
C ASP A 375 -0.75 15.46 7.85
N ASP A 376 -0.85 15.91 6.60
CA ASP A 376 -1.41 15.12 5.50
C ASP A 376 -0.60 13.82 5.26
N ALA A 377 0.73 13.91 5.23
CA ALA A 377 1.57 12.73 5.07
C ALA A 377 1.42 11.76 6.25
N ALA A 378 1.30 12.26 7.49
CA ALA A 378 1.10 11.41 8.66
C ALA A 378 -0.25 10.68 8.61
N TYR A 379 -1.32 11.36 8.20
CA TYR A 379 -2.63 10.71 8.02
C TYR A 379 -2.58 9.59 6.98
N ARG A 380 -1.87 9.77 5.86
CA ARG A 380 -1.72 8.74 4.81
C ARG A 380 -0.88 7.53 5.24
N HIS A 381 -0.20 7.60 6.39
CA HIS A 381 0.60 6.52 6.95
C HIS A 381 0.02 5.94 8.26
N ILE A 382 -1.24 6.26 8.59
CA ILE A 382 -1.94 5.66 9.72
C ILE A 382 -3.19 4.94 9.28
N GLY A 383 -3.66 4.02 10.10
CA GLY A 383 -4.92 3.32 9.84
C GLY A 383 -5.50 2.70 11.08
N VAL A 384 -6.64 2.08 10.92
CA VAL A 384 -7.43 1.46 11.97
C VAL A 384 -7.89 0.06 11.58
N SER A 385 -7.83 -0.86 12.54
CA SER A 385 -8.52 -2.14 12.54
C SER A 385 -9.38 -2.20 13.79
N SER A 386 -10.67 -1.83 13.68
CA SER A 386 -11.61 -1.86 14.81
C SER A 386 -12.08 -3.30 15.07
N MET A 387 -12.88 -3.52 16.12
CA MET A 387 -13.58 -4.77 16.36
C MET A 387 -15.09 -4.54 16.23
N ASN A 388 -15.82 -5.42 15.59
CA ASN A 388 -17.26 -5.24 15.39
C ASN A 388 -18.10 -5.93 16.46
N GLY A 389 -19.05 -5.19 17.05
CA GLY A 389 -19.95 -5.71 18.08
C GLY A 389 -19.36 -5.67 19.49
N ILE A 390 -19.70 -6.65 20.32
CA ILE A 390 -19.15 -6.82 21.66
C ILE A 390 -17.68 -7.18 21.55
N THR A 391 -16.80 -6.45 22.23
CA THR A 391 -15.36 -6.71 22.25
C THR A 391 -15.00 -7.74 23.33
N ASP A 392 -13.71 -8.06 23.47
CA ASP A 392 -13.26 -8.97 24.51
C ASP A 392 -13.24 -8.30 25.90
N GLU A 393 -13.31 -6.96 25.97
CA GLU A 393 -13.43 -6.21 27.22
C GLU A 393 -14.89 -6.16 27.70
N PRO A 394 -15.17 -6.63 28.92
CA PRO A 394 -16.54 -6.66 29.47
C PRO A 394 -17.22 -5.30 29.45
N GLY A 395 -18.38 -5.23 28.80
CA GLY A 395 -19.21 -4.02 28.71
C GLY A 395 -18.84 -3.06 27.60
N GLU A 396 -17.82 -3.38 26.81
CA GLU A 396 -17.45 -2.60 25.64
C GLU A 396 -18.16 -3.12 24.38
N THR A 397 -18.69 -2.21 23.58
CA THR A 397 -19.43 -2.56 22.37
C THR A 397 -19.19 -1.52 21.27
N VAL A 398 -18.79 -2.00 20.10
CA VAL A 398 -18.62 -1.17 18.89
C VAL A 398 -19.80 -1.39 17.95
N THR A 399 -20.50 -0.32 17.63
CA THR A 399 -21.71 -0.35 16.82
C THR A 399 -21.46 0.03 15.36
N THR A 400 -22.45 -0.18 14.49
CA THR A 400 -22.43 0.35 13.11
C THR A 400 -22.41 1.89 13.09
N GLY A 401 -22.94 2.56 14.12
CA GLY A 401 -22.84 4.01 14.31
C GLY A 401 -21.39 4.46 14.54
N ASP A 402 -20.62 3.69 15.32
CA ASP A 402 -19.21 3.95 15.54
C ASP A 402 -18.39 3.76 14.26
N PHE A 403 -18.70 2.71 13.47
CA PHE A 403 -18.05 2.50 12.17
C PHE A 403 -18.35 3.62 11.17
N ASN A 404 -19.55 4.20 11.18
CA ASN A 404 -19.85 5.38 10.36
C ASN A 404 -19.04 6.61 10.80
N THR A 405 -18.81 6.79 12.10
CA THR A 405 -17.93 7.85 12.64
C THR A 405 -16.50 7.65 12.15
N ILE A 406 -15.97 6.43 12.25
CA ILE A 406 -14.63 6.07 11.76
C ILE A 406 -14.53 6.26 10.25
N LEU A 407 -15.55 5.85 9.47
CA LEU A 407 -15.60 6.04 8.02
C LEU A 407 -15.55 7.53 7.64
N GLY A 408 -16.28 8.37 8.35
CA GLY A 408 -16.25 9.82 8.16
C GLY A 408 -14.85 10.39 8.33
N TYR A 409 -14.19 10.02 9.42
CA TYR A 409 -12.81 10.41 9.70
C TYR A 409 -11.84 9.86 8.65
N ALA A 410 -11.96 8.60 8.28
CA ALA A 410 -11.10 7.97 7.28
C ALA A 410 -11.18 8.69 5.93
N LYS A 411 -12.39 9.00 5.46
CA LYS A 411 -12.62 9.76 4.22
C LYS A 411 -12.10 11.18 4.28
N GLN A 412 -12.25 11.85 5.43
CA GLN A 412 -11.77 13.23 5.60
C GLN A 412 -10.26 13.33 5.51
N HIS A 413 -9.52 12.35 6.05
CA HIS A 413 -8.08 12.40 6.21
C HIS A 413 -7.32 11.48 5.25
N HIS A 414 -8.01 10.67 4.45
CA HIS A 414 -7.40 9.72 3.51
C HIS A 414 -6.36 8.81 4.19
N ILE A 415 -6.75 8.16 5.28
CA ILE A 415 -5.86 7.28 6.04
C ILE A 415 -5.44 6.06 5.22
N ALA A 416 -4.32 5.41 5.58
CA ALA A 416 -3.80 4.27 4.84
C ALA A 416 -4.74 3.06 4.82
N ARG A 417 -5.52 2.86 5.90
CA ARG A 417 -6.35 1.65 6.04
C ARG A 417 -7.51 1.85 7.00
N PHE A 418 -8.68 1.32 6.60
CA PHE A 418 -9.82 1.09 7.49
C PHE A 418 -10.25 -0.38 7.38
N ALA A 419 -9.88 -1.19 8.36
CA ALA A 419 -10.22 -2.60 8.48
C ALA A 419 -10.93 -2.88 9.80
N PHE A 420 -11.25 -4.14 10.07
CA PHE A 420 -11.82 -4.57 11.35
C PHE A 420 -11.66 -6.09 11.57
N TRP A 421 -11.60 -6.50 12.81
CA TRP A 421 -11.75 -7.86 13.29
C TRP A 421 -13.21 -8.09 13.67
N SER A 422 -14.02 -8.88 12.94
CA SER A 422 -13.71 -9.58 11.73
C SER A 422 -14.95 -9.85 10.89
N VAL A 423 -14.80 -10.25 9.64
CA VAL A 423 -15.90 -10.72 8.79
C VAL A 423 -16.61 -11.92 9.42
N ASN A 424 -15.87 -12.83 10.07
CA ASN A 424 -16.44 -13.97 10.82
C ASN A 424 -17.55 -13.53 11.77
N ARG A 425 -17.37 -12.39 12.42
CA ARG A 425 -18.28 -11.81 13.42
C ARG A 425 -19.41 -10.96 12.80
N ASP A 426 -19.32 -10.61 11.50
CA ASP A 426 -20.23 -9.65 10.87
C ASP A 426 -21.59 -10.26 10.50
N ARG A 427 -22.26 -10.78 11.52
CA ARG A 427 -23.60 -11.39 11.47
C ARG A 427 -24.22 -11.38 12.86
N PRO A 428 -25.60 -11.46 12.95
CA PRO A 428 -26.26 -11.64 14.23
C PRO A 428 -25.91 -13.01 14.82
N CYS A 429 -25.86 -13.10 16.15
CA CYS A 429 -25.79 -14.38 16.85
C CYS A 429 -27.09 -15.16 16.67
N GLY A 430 -26.95 -16.46 16.44
CA GLY A 430 -28.06 -17.40 16.50
C GLY A 430 -28.46 -17.73 17.94
N SER A 431 -28.82 -19.00 18.21
CA SER A 431 -29.18 -19.44 19.56
C SER A 431 -28.00 -19.57 20.55
N GLY A 432 -26.77 -19.24 20.12
CA GLY A 432 -25.55 -19.27 20.93
C GLY A 432 -24.75 -17.97 20.81
N THR A 433 -23.92 -17.70 21.81
CA THR A 433 -22.98 -16.57 21.82
C THR A 433 -21.57 -17.11 21.55
N ASP A 434 -21.22 -17.33 20.28
CA ASP A 434 -19.84 -17.60 19.89
C ASP A 434 -19.20 -16.26 19.49
N ALA A 435 -18.40 -15.70 20.38
CA ALA A 435 -17.77 -14.39 20.19
C ALA A 435 -16.88 -14.33 18.93
N ASP A 436 -16.40 -15.46 18.43
CA ASP A 436 -15.59 -15.52 17.22
C ASP A 436 -16.43 -15.67 15.94
N ALA A 437 -17.69 -16.00 16.08
CA ALA A 437 -18.58 -16.30 14.96
C ALA A 437 -19.75 -15.33 14.80
N CYS A 438 -19.95 -14.38 15.71
CA CYS A 438 -21.01 -13.38 15.61
C CYS A 438 -20.67 -12.13 16.43
N SER A 439 -21.30 -10.99 16.13
CA SER A 439 -20.99 -9.70 16.77
C SER A 439 -21.56 -9.51 18.18
N GLY A 440 -22.48 -10.34 18.60
CA GLY A 440 -23.15 -10.15 19.90
C GLY A 440 -24.21 -9.04 19.95
N ILE A 441 -24.42 -8.31 18.86
CA ILE A 441 -25.38 -7.20 18.77
C ILE A 441 -26.47 -7.45 17.70
N ALA A 442 -27.54 -6.68 17.77
CA ALA A 442 -28.57 -6.69 16.72
C ALA A 442 -28.01 -6.01 15.44
N GLN A 443 -27.94 -6.76 14.37
CA GLN A 443 -27.51 -6.30 13.06
C GLN A 443 -28.06 -7.21 11.95
N ASN A 444 -27.94 -6.82 10.69
CA ASN A 444 -28.05 -7.72 9.57
C ASN A 444 -26.67 -8.28 9.19
N ALA A 445 -26.65 -9.37 8.42
CA ALA A 445 -25.40 -9.91 7.92
C ALA A 445 -24.63 -8.85 7.09
N TYR A 446 -23.35 -8.72 7.40
CA TYR A 446 -22.39 -7.85 6.72
C TYR A 446 -22.65 -6.34 6.84
N ASP A 447 -23.37 -5.88 7.89
CA ASP A 447 -23.62 -4.46 8.06
C ASP A 447 -22.31 -3.66 8.27
N PHE A 448 -21.33 -4.21 8.98
CA PHE A 448 -20.02 -3.58 9.17
C PHE A 448 -19.18 -3.62 7.90
N THR A 449 -19.13 -4.74 7.21
CA THR A 449 -18.42 -4.86 5.92
C THR A 449 -18.97 -3.86 4.90
N LYS A 450 -20.31 -3.69 4.81
CA LYS A 450 -20.95 -2.71 3.92
C LYS A 450 -20.59 -1.27 4.24
N ILE A 451 -20.23 -0.95 5.49
CA ILE A 451 -19.72 0.37 5.85
C ILE A 451 -18.26 0.50 5.40
N VAL A 452 -17.43 -0.48 5.72
CA VAL A 452 -15.99 -0.43 5.43
C VAL A 452 -15.69 -0.36 3.94
N VAL A 453 -16.42 -1.08 3.09
CA VAL A 453 -16.22 -1.04 1.61
C VAL A 453 -16.52 0.32 0.97
N GLN A 454 -17.16 1.24 1.67
CA GLN A 454 -17.37 2.62 1.22
C GLN A 454 -16.07 3.45 1.31
N TYR A 455 -15.04 2.92 1.96
CA TYR A 455 -13.72 3.54 2.01
C TYR A 455 -12.88 3.05 0.83
N GLN A 456 -12.22 3.98 0.12
CA GLN A 456 -11.42 3.68 -1.07
C GLN A 456 -9.99 4.30 -0.99
N GLY A 457 -9.61 4.77 0.21
CA GLY A 457 -8.31 5.40 0.44
C GLY A 457 -8.29 6.92 0.26
#